data_1cb94d19a65b88351b19746412a76fcf
#
_entry.id   1cb94d19a65b88351b19746412a76fcf
#
_cell.length_a   1.000
_cell.length_b   1.000
_cell.length_c   1.000
_cell.angle_alpha   90.00
_cell.angle_beta   90.00
_cell.angle_gamma   90.00
#
_symmetry.space_group_name_H-M   'P 1'
#
loop_
_entity.id
_entity.type
_entity.pdbx_description
1 polymer ?
#
loop_
_entity_poly.entity_id
_entity_poly.type
_entity_poly.pdbx_seq_one_letter_code
_entity_poly.pdbx_strand_id
1 'polypeptide(L)'
;GAEMILDEIMKYRARQLEREKAACGLEEMQKRAEKALAERKPVSLKAALRQDTLSCICEVKKASPSKGLIRADFQPVEIAKAYEAAGANAISCLTEEHYFQGSSAYLTAIRQVVSLPVLRKDFLFDAYQVYEAAAIGADAVLLIAAVLHWGWKFS
;
A
#
# COMPACT_ATOMS: atom_id res chain seq x y z
N GLY A 1 -20.11 -9.64 12.31
CA GLY A 1 -20.10 -9.61 10.85
C GLY A 1 -18.97 -8.77 10.27
N ALA A 2 -18.93 -8.67 8.96
CA ALA A 2 -17.89 -7.94 8.24
C ALA A 2 -17.78 -6.46 8.66
N GLU A 3 -18.90 -5.82 9.00
CA GLU A 3 -18.94 -4.42 9.46
C GLU A 3 -18.26 -4.25 10.82
N MET A 4 -18.42 -5.21 11.73
CA MET A 4 -17.77 -5.17 13.06
C MET A 4 -16.26 -5.30 12.92
N ILE A 5 -15.79 -6.20 12.06
CA ILE A 5 -14.37 -6.36 11.77
C ILE A 5 -13.79 -5.10 11.15
N LEU A 6 -14.50 -4.49 10.21
CA LEU A 6 -14.07 -3.25 9.58
C LEU A 6 -13.92 -2.12 10.60
N ASP A 7 -14.89 -1.99 11.52
CA ASP A 7 -14.84 -0.98 12.57
C ASP A 7 -13.62 -1.18 13.49
N GLU A 8 -13.32 -2.43 13.84
CA GLU A 8 -12.13 -2.75 14.64
C GLU A 8 -10.84 -2.39 13.91
N ILE A 9 -10.75 -2.74 12.63
CA ILE A 9 -9.59 -2.42 11.79
C ILE A 9 -9.40 -0.91 11.71
N MET A 10 -10.48 -0.17 11.47
CA MET A 10 -10.42 1.29 11.35
C MET A 10 -10.00 1.96 12.66
N LYS A 11 -10.52 1.50 13.78
CA LYS A 11 -10.13 2.02 15.10
C LYS A 11 -8.66 1.75 15.40
N TYR A 12 -8.19 0.54 15.08
CA TYR A 12 -6.80 0.18 15.26
C TYR A 12 -5.90 1.03 14.37
N ARG A 13 -6.27 1.14 13.08
CA ARG A 13 -5.50 1.90 12.09
C ARG A 13 -5.43 3.40 12.43
N ALA A 14 -6.51 3.96 12.93
CA ALA A 14 -6.54 5.35 13.38
C ALA A 14 -5.56 5.60 14.54
N ARG A 15 -5.51 4.69 15.51
CA ARG A 15 -4.54 4.76 16.61
C ARG A 15 -3.10 4.59 16.12
N GLN A 16 -2.89 3.69 15.18
CA GLN A 16 -1.58 3.51 14.55
C GLN A 16 -1.14 4.80 13.85
N LEU A 17 -2.04 5.43 13.11
CA LEU A 17 -1.76 6.70 12.44
C LEU A 17 -1.33 7.80 13.42
N GLU A 18 -1.99 7.89 14.56
CA GLU A 18 -1.61 8.88 15.59
C GLU A 18 -0.18 8.62 16.09
N ARG A 19 0.20 7.36 16.27
CA ARG A 19 1.59 7.02 16.65
C ARG A 19 2.58 7.36 15.52
N GLU A 20 2.20 7.09 14.29
CA GLU A 20 3.02 7.42 13.11
C GLU A 20 3.26 8.93 13.00
N LYS A 21 2.20 9.74 13.19
CA LYS A 21 2.30 11.21 13.17
C LYS A 21 3.14 11.75 14.33
N ALA A 22 3.08 11.09 15.49
CA ALA A 22 3.90 11.47 16.64
C ALA A 22 5.39 11.19 16.38
N ALA A 23 5.70 10.10 15.70
CA ALA A 23 7.08 9.74 15.35
C ALA A 23 7.63 10.57 14.19
N CYS A 24 6.79 10.91 13.22
CA CYS A 24 7.16 11.70 12.05
C CYS A 24 5.97 12.59 11.68
N GLY A 25 6.05 13.89 11.95
CA GLY A 25 4.96 14.83 11.73
C GLY A 25 4.66 15.05 10.25
N LEU A 26 3.54 15.71 9.97
CA LEU A 26 3.07 15.98 8.61
C LEU A 26 4.11 16.73 7.78
N GLU A 27 4.70 17.78 8.32
CA GLU A 27 5.68 18.60 7.59
C GLU A 27 6.90 17.76 7.16
N GLU A 28 7.42 16.94 8.07
CA GLU A 28 8.53 16.05 7.77
C GLU A 28 8.13 14.99 6.74
N MET A 29 6.93 14.44 6.84
CA MET A 29 6.43 13.45 5.88
C MET A 29 6.25 14.07 4.49
N GLN A 30 5.78 15.30 4.41
CA GLN A 30 5.70 16.04 3.14
C GLN A 30 7.08 16.22 2.50
N LYS A 31 8.09 16.56 3.29
CA LYS A 31 9.48 16.67 2.81
C LYS A 31 10.02 15.35 2.28
N ARG A 32 9.73 14.26 2.98
CA ARG A 32 10.13 12.91 2.53
C ARG A 32 9.44 12.54 1.22
N ALA A 33 8.18 12.88 1.07
CA ALA A 33 7.43 12.65 -0.17
C ALA A 33 8.03 13.45 -1.33
N GLU A 34 8.29 14.73 -1.12
CA GLU A 34 8.91 15.61 -2.14
C GLU A 34 10.28 15.07 -2.58
N LYS A 35 11.10 14.65 -1.63
CA LYS A 35 12.41 14.07 -1.91
C LYS A 35 12.28 12.79 -2.73
N ALA A 36 11.39 11.88 -2.35
CA ALA A 36 11.18 10.63 -3.07
C ALA A 36 10.71 10.87 -4.50
N LEU A 37 9.80 11.81 -4.71
CA LEU A 37 9.28 12.16 -6.03
C LEU A 37 10.31 12.87 -6.90
N ALA A 38 11.23 13.63 -6.29
CA ALA A 38 12.34 14.27 -7.01
C ALA A 38 13.40 13.25 -7.44
N GLU A 39 13.66 12.25 -6.63
CA GLU A 39 14.65 11.20 -6.93
C GLU A 39 14.13 10.20 -7.97
N ARG A 40 12.82 9.98 -8.02
CA ARG A 40 12.21 9.02 -8.94
C ARG A 40 10.79 9.45 -9.31
N LYS A 41 10.53 9.60 -10.60
CA LYS A 41 9.17 9.85 -11.08
C LYS A 41 8.29 8.60 -10.87
N PRO A 42 7.04 8.76 -10.42
CA PRO A 42 6.11 7.64 -10.33
C PRO A 42 5.91 6.96 -11.69
N VAL A 43 5.80 5.64 -11.68
CA VAL A 43 5.43 4.86 -12.85
C VAL A 43 3.92 4.97 -13.06
N SER A 44 3.49 5.27 -14.28
CA SER A 44 2.07 5.45 -14.58
C SER A 44 1.31 4.14 -14.55
N LEU A 45 0.41 3.98 -13.59
CA LEU A 45 -0.52 2.85 -13.54
C LEU A 45 -1.44 2.86 -14.77
N LYS A 46 -1.95 4.04 -15.14
CA LYS A 46 -2.83 4.19 -16.30
C LYS A 46 -2.16 3.70 -17.59
N ALA A 47 -0.89 4.07 -17.80
CA ALA A 47 -0.14 3.62 -18.96
C ALA A 47 0.11 2.11 -18.93
N ALA A 48 0.43 1.54 -17.77
CA ALA A 48 0.69 0.12 -17.60
C ALA A 48 -0.55 -0.75 -17.87
N LEU A 49 -1.74 -0.22 -17.59
CA LEU A 49 -3.02 -0.92 -17.79
C LEU A 49 -3.67 -0.63 -19.15
N ARG A 50 -3.10 0.26 -19.95
CA ARG A 50 -3.59 0.58 -21.31
C ARG A 50 -3.01 -0.40 -22.32
N GLN A 51 -3.61 -1.59 -22.39
CA GLN A 51 -3.21 -2.60 -23.36
C GLN A 51 -4.45 -3.23 -24.00
N ASP A 52 -4.30 -3.72 -25.22
CA ASP A 52 -5.37 -4.41 -25.95
C ASP A 52 -5.66 -5.81 -25.38
N THR A 53 -4.91 -6.22 -24.37
CA THR A 53 -5.03 -7.50 -23.70
C THR A 53 -5.49 -7.31 -22.25
N LEU A 54 -5.87 -8.41 -21.59
CA LEU A 54 -6.23 -8.41 -20.19
C LEU A 54 -5.05 -7.97 -19.32
N SER A 55 -5.28 -6.96 -18.48
CA SER A 55 -4.29 -6.48 -17.51
C SER A 55 -4.41 -7.24 -16.19
N CYS A 56 -3.26 -7.47 -15.55
CA CYS A 56 -3.18 -8.19 -14.28
C CYS A 56 -2.47 -7.36 -13.22
N ILE A 57 -3.15 -7.11 -12.11
CA ILE A 57 -2.56 -6.53 -10.90
C ILE A 57 -2.37 -7.68 -9.90
N CYS A 58 -1.14 -7.95 -9.51
CA CYS A 58 -0.81 -9.05 -8.62
C CYS A 58 -0.55 -8.53 -7.21
N GLU A 59 -1.14 -9.19 -6.21
CA GLU A 59 -1.09 -8.74 -4.83
C GLU A 59 -0.01 -9.48 -4.03
N VAL A 60 0.76 -8.73 -3.26
CA VAL A 60 1.72 -9.25 -2.28
C VAL A 60 1.07 -9.14 -0.90
N LYS A 61 0.73 -10.28 -0.33
CA LYS A 61 -0.03 -10.36 0.93
C LYS A 61 0.42 -11.56 1.76
N LYS A 62 0.77 -11.29 3.03
CA LYS A 62 1.19 -12.32 3.99
C LYS A 62 0.04 -12.94 4.74
N ALA A 63 -0.94 -12.15 5.14
CA ALA A 63 -2.07 -12.56 5.95
C ALA A 63 -3.32 -11.74 5.65
N SER A 64 -4.47 -12.20 6.11
CA SER A 64 -5.73 -11.45 6.07
C SER A 64 -6.59 -11.79 7.28
N PRO A 65 -7.56 -10.93 7.66
CA PRO A 65 -8.46 -11.21 8.78
C PRO A 65 -9.28 -12.50 8.60
N SER A 66 -9.68 -12.80 7.36
CA SER A 66 -10.53 -13.96 7.07
C SER A 66 -9.76 -15.27 6.98
N LYS A 67 -8.51 -15.23 6.52
CA LYS A 67 -7.70 -16.43 6.27
C LYS A 67 -6.53 -16.60 7.24
N GLY A 68 -6.26 -15.59 8.08
CA GLY A 68 -5.09 -15.59 8.94
C GLY A 68 -3.79 -15.60 8.12
N LEU A 69 -2.79 -16.29 8.60
CA LEU A 69 -1.50 -16.40 7.93
C LEU A 69 -1.64 -17.21 6.64
N ILE A 70 -1.27 -16.59 5.51
CA ILE A 70 -1.34 -17.20 4.18
C ILE A 70 0.01 -17.83 3.82
N ARG A 71 1.11 -17.15 4.16
CA ARG A 71 2.47 -17.61 3.87
C ARG A 71 3.36 -17.42 5.08
N ALA A 72 3.79 -18.53 5.70
CA ALA A 72 4.72 -18.51 6.82
C ALA A 72 6.11 -18.05 6.39
N ASP A 73 6.59 -18.54 5.24
CA ASP A 73 7.84 -18.08 4.61
C ASP A 73 7.50 -16.98 3.60
N PHE A 74 7.37 -15.76 4.11
CA PHE A 74 7.00 -14.62 3.29
C PHE A 74 8.22 -13.85 2.83
N GLN A 75 8.46 -13.88 1.51
CA GLN A 75 9.54 -13.16 0.86
C GLN A 75 8.96 -12.20 -0.19
N PRO A 76 8.57 -10.98 0.21
CA PRO A 76 7.84 -10.08 -0.67
C PRO A 76 8.62 -9.68 -1.91
N VAL A 77 9.92 -9.51 -1.82
CA VAL A 77 10.77 -9.15 -2.96
C VAL A 77 10.79 -10.27 -4.00
N GLU A 78 10.95 -11.52 -3.57
CA GLU A 78 10.96 -12.66 -4.48
C GLU A 78 9.59 -12.89 -5.12
N ILE A 79 8.51 -12.67 -4.37
CA ILE A 79 7.15 -12.74 -4.89
C ILE A 79 6.94 -11.69 -5.98
N ALA A 80 7.35 -10.44 -5.73
CA ALA A 80 7.21 -9.35 -6.67
C ALA A 80 8.01 -9.59 -7.95
N LYS A 81 9.22 -10.09 -7.83
CA LYS A 81 10.06 -10.46 -9.00
C LYS A 81 9.40 -11.55 -9.83
N ALA A 82 8.82 -12.55 -9.18
CA ALA A 82 8.11 -13.63 -9.85
C ALA A 82 6.88 -13.11 -10.61
N TYR A 83 6.12 -12.19 -10.02
CA TYR A 83 4.99 -11.54 -10.70
C TYR A 83 5.43 -10.76 -11.93
N GLU A 84 6.52 -9.99 -11.82
CA GLU A 84 7.04 -9.23 -12.96
C GLU A 84 7.48 -10.19 -14.09
N ALA A 85 8.21 -11.24 -13.75
CA ALA A 85 8.65 -12.25 -14.71
C ALA A 85 7.47 -12.97 -15.38
N ALA A 86 6.37 -13.16 -14.67
CA ALA A 86 5.16 -13.79 -15.20
C ALA A 86 4.31 -12.86 -16.07
N GLY A 87 4.64 -11.58 -16.18
CA GLY A 87 3.95 -10.62 -17.03
C GLY A 87 2.88 -9.79 -16.33
N ALA A 88 2.94 -9.65 -15.01
CA ALA A 88 2.06 -8.73 -14.29
C ALA A 88 2.22 -7.29 -14.80
N ASN A 89 1.13 -6.53 -14.81
CA ASN A 89 1.14 -5.12 -15.23
C ASN A 89 1.41 -4.17 -14.06
N ALA A 90 1.04 -4.56 -12.86
CA ALA A 90 1.25 -3.80 -11.64
C ALA A 90 1.29 -4.72 -10.42
N ILE A 91 1.83 -4.22 -9.33
CA ILE A 91 1.90 -4.93 -8.05
C ILE A 91 1.18 -4.12 -6.99
N SER A 92 0.32 -4.79 -6.24
CA SER A 92 -0.35 -4.23 -5.06
C SER A 92 0.31 -4.82 -3.81
N CYS A 93 0.77 -3.96 -2.90
CA CYS A 93 1.46 -4.37 -1.68
C CYS A 93 0.69 -3.94 -0.45
N LEU A 94 0.31 -4.91 0.39
CA LEU A 94 -0.34 -4.65 1.68
C LEU A 94 0.67 -4.02 2.64
N THR A 95 0.32 -2.85 3.19
CA THR A 95 1.14 -2.15 4.18
C THR A 95 0.48 -2.09 5.56
N GLU A 96 -0.78 -2.49 5.69
CA GLU A 96 -1.44 -2.59 7.00
C GLU A 96 -0.77 -3.69 7.84
N GLU A 97 -0.33 -3.34 9.06
CA GLU A 97 0.60 -4.18 9.83
C GLU A 97 -0.06 -5.23 10.70
N HIS A 98 -1.21 -4.90 11.29
CA HIS A 98 -1.80 -5.76 12.32
C HIS A 98 -2.61 -6.92 11.74
N TYR A 99 -3.56 -6.62 10.88
CA TYR A 99 -4.50 -7.62 10.36
C TYR A 99 -3.98 -8.34 9.10
N PHE A 100 -3.19 -7.66 8.29
CA PHE A 100 -2.62 -8.20 7.06
C PHE A 100 -1.14 -8.54 7.17
N GLN A 101 -0.53 -8.23 8.30
CA GLN A 101 0.90 -8.42 8.55
C GLN A 101 1.77 -7.83 7.43
N GLY A 102 1.32 -6.70 6.90
CA GLY A 102 2.05 -5.93 5.89
C GLY A 102 3.10 -5.02 6.52
N SER A 103 3.79 -4.26 5.69
CA SER A 103 4.77 -3.27 6.13
C SER A 103 5.11 -2.30 5.00
N SER A 104 5.32 -1.04 5.35
CA SER A 104 5.88 -0.05 4.41
C SER A 104 7.26 -0.47 3.91
N ALA A 105 8.04 -1.15 4.73
CA ALA A 105 9.36 -1.66 4.36
C ALA A 105 9.27 -2.68 3.21
N TYR A 106 8.22 -3.48 3.17
CA TYR A 106 8.00 -4.43 2.06
C TYR A 106 7.81 -3.69 0.74
N LEU A 107 6.98 -2.65 0.74
CA LEU A 107 6.73 -1.85 -0.45
C LEU A 107 8.00 -1.17 -0.95
N THR A 108 8.76 -0.56 -0.05
CA THR A 108 10.02 0.10 -0.40
C THR A 108 11.03 -0.89 -0.99
N ALA A 109 11.12 -2.09 -0.43
CA ALA A 109 12.00 -3.15 -0.94
C ALA A 109 11.57 -3.62 -2.33
N ILE A 110 10.28 -3.83 -2.55
CA ILE A 110 9.72 -4.21 -3.85
C ILE A 110 10.03 -3.13 -4.90
N ARG A 111 9.85 -1.86 -4.53
CA ARG A 111 10.12 -0.74 -5.44
C ARG A 111 11.54 -0.76 -5.99
N GLN A 112 12.50 -1.24 -5.22
CA GLN A 112 13.90 -1.28 -5.63
C GLN A 112 14.19 -2.34 -6.71
N VAL A 113 13.34 -3.37 -6.83
CA VAL A 113 13.64 -4.55 -7.65
C VAL A 113 12.72 -4.74 -8.87
N VAL A 114 11.61 -4.00 -8.94
CA VAL A 114 10.69 -4.09 -10.09
C VAL A 114 10.54 -2.74 -10.78
N SER A 115 10.26 -2.77 -12.09
CA SER A 115 9.96 -1.56 -12.88
C SER A 115 8.46 -1.30 -13.05
N LEU A 116 7.62 -2.23 -12.64
CA LEU A 116 6.17 -2.09 -12.67
C LEU A 116 5.68 -1.03 -11.70
N PRO A 117 4.48 -0.44 -11.94
CA PRO A 117 3.83 0.35 -10.91
C PRO A 117 3.60 -0.47 -9.65
N VAL A 118 3.92 0.12 -8.49
CA VAL A 118 3.70 -0.48 -7.18
C VAL A 118 2.66 0.35 -6.43
N LEU A 119 1.56 -0.28 -6.05
CA LEU A 119 0.46 0.37 -5.35
C LEU A 119 0.55 0.08 -3.86
N ARG A 120 0.34 1.10 -3.06
CA ARG A 120 0.12 0.93 -1.63
C ARG A 120 -1.33 0.50 -1.40
N LYS A 121 -1.53 -0.66 -0.81
CA LYS A 121 -2.85 -1.13 -0.37
C LYS A 121 -2.96 -1.06 1.14
N ASP A 122 -3.83 -0.17 1.61
CA ASP A 122 -4.03 0.08 3.04
C ASP A 122 -5.37 0.77 3.26
N PHE A 123 -5.75 0.97 4.51
CA PHE A 123 -6.90 1.77 4.88
C PHE A 123 -6.46 3.24 4.94
N LEU A 124 -6.76 3.97 3.89
CA LEU A 124 -6.31 5.35 3.70
C LEU A 124 -7.49 6.31 3.94
N PHE A 125 -7.31 7.22 4.88
CA PHE A 125 -8.35 8.14 5.30
C PHE A 125 -7.84 9.52 5.73
N ASP A 126 -6.55 9.75 5.56
CA ASP A 126 -5.90 10.99 5.96
C ASP A 126 -4.86 11.37 4.92
N ALA A 127 -4.75 12.66 4.60
CA ALA A 127 -3.79 13.15 3.63
C ALA A 127 -2.34 12.76 4.00
N TYR A 128 -2.03 12.64 5.28
CA TYR A 128 -0.74 12.16 5.77
C TYR A 128 -0.34 10.85 5.11
N GLN A 129 -1.29 9.91 5.00
CA GLN A 129 -1.03 8.58 4.44
C GLN A 129 -0.72 8.63 2.94
N VAL A 130 -1.23 9.63 2.22
CA VAL A 130 -0.90 9.83 0.80
C VAL A 130 0.53 10.33 0.64
N TYR A 131 0.96 11.27 1.47
CA TYR A 131 2.36 11.70 1.49
C TYR A 131 3.28 10.54 1.89
N GLU A 132 2.89 9.78 2.89
CA GLU A 132 3.64 8.59 3.30
C GLU A 132 3.76 7.59 2.16
N ALA A 133 2.69 7.35 1.39
CA ALA A 133 2.73 6.45 0.24
C ALA A 133 3.81 6.88 -0.77
N ALA A 134 3.86 8.18 -1.11
CA ALA A 134 4.91 8.71 -1.98
C ALA A 134 6.31 8.53 -1.35
N ALA A 135 6.43 8.83 -0.06
CA ALA A 135 7.71 8.74 0.65
C ALA A 135 8.29 7.32 0.67
N ILE A 136 7.44 6.30 0.76
CA ILE A 136 7.89 4.90 0.77
C ILE A 136 8.09 4.31 -0.62
N GLY A 137 7.78 5.05 -1.69
CA GLY A 137 8.04 4.66 -3.06
C GLY A 137 6.85 4.10 -3.84
N ALA A 138 5.64 4.28 -3.34
CA ALA A 138 4.45 3.89 -4.09
C ALA A 138 4.23 4.79 -5.30
N ASP A 139 3.75 4.21 -6.39
CA ASP A 139 3.38 4.93 -7.61
C ASP A 139 1.93 5.37 -7.59
N ALA A 140 1.09 4.66 -6.82
CA ALA A 140 -0.31 4.97 -6.61
C ALA A 140 -0.78 4.36 -5.30
N VAL A 141 -1.98 4.74 -4.87
CA VAL A 141 -2.63 4.16 -3.70
C VAL A 141 -3.85 3.37 -4.15
N LEU A 142 -4.11 2.25 -3.47
CA LEU A 142 -5.32 1.47 -3.66
C LEU A 142 -6.13 1.54 -2.37
N LEU A 143 -7.21 2.31 -2.45
CA LEU A 143 -8.11 2.52 -1.34
C LEU A 143 -8.98 1.27 -1.14
N ILE A 144 -9.05 0.76 0.07
CA ILE A 144 -9.99 -0.29 0.41
C ILE A 144 -11.37 0.34 0.50
N ALA A 145 -12.24 0.02 -0.45
CA ALA A 145 -13.53 0.69 -0.67
C ALA A 145 -14.42 0.75 0.58
N ALA A 146 -14.35 -0.24 1.45
CA ALA A 146 -15.13 -0.30 2.69
C ALA A 146 -14.86 0.89 3.63
N VAL A 147 -13.70 1.53 3.53
CA VAL A 147 -13.34 2.72 4.31
C VAL A 147 -14.30 3.88 4.06
N LEU A 148 -14.84 3.99 2.86
CA LEU A 148 -15.74 5.07 2.46
C LEU A 148 -17.05 5.06 3.25
N HIS A 149 -17.44 3.93 3.81
CA HIS A 149 -18.65 3.79 4.63
C HIS A 149 -18.45 4.23 6.07
N TRP A 150 -17.24 4.55 6.46
CA TRP A 150 -16.91 4.88 7.85
C TRP A 150 -17.04 6.37 8.16
N GLY A 151 -17.65 7.14 7.27
CA GLY A 151 -17.97 8.56 7.50
C GLY A 151 -16.75 9.48 7.48
N TRP A 152 -15.72 9.11 6.80
CA TRP A 152 -14.53 9.92 6.66
C TRP A 152 -14.83 11.22 5.95
N LYS A 153 -14.59 12.29 6.66
CA LYS A 153 -14.57 13.61 6.06
C LYS A 153 -13.11 13.98 5.84
N PHE A 154 -12.72 14.01 4.58
CA PHE A 154 -11.47 14.63 4.21
C PHE A 154 -11.63 16.14 4.48
N SER A 155 -11.09 16.57 5.59
CA SER A 155 -11.04 17.98 5.92
C SER A 155 -9.74 18.59 5.43
#